data_f01091a3bafd54e5859651171068dea8
#
_entry.id   f01091a3bafd54e5859651171068dea8
#
_cell.length_a   1.000
_cell.length_b   1.000
_cell.length_c   1.000
_cell.angle_alpha   90.00
_cell.angle_beta   90.00
_cell.angle_gamma   90.00
#
_symmetry.space_group_name_H-M   'P 1'
#
loop_
_entity.id
_entity.type
_entity.pdbx_description
1 polymer ?
#
loop_
_entity_poly.entity_id
_entity_poly.type
_entity_poly.pdbx_seq_one_letter_code
_entity_poly.pdbx_strand_id
1 'polypeptide(L)'
;MAQETFSDRLRQAMSDRDVRQSDVIRASEMLGKKLGKSQMSQYVSGKTIPRRDVAELLARILEVDVTWLLAGDADQGEASSPRNDSKPEPHPSAQIARSTTMRTFSKSTKLDNVLYDVRGPVVDEAARMEDEGERILKLNIGNPAPFGFRTPDEVIKDMRQQLPDCEGYSNSRGLFSARKAIMQYSQIKGLPNVQMEHIYTGNGVSELIQLSMNALLDNGDEILIPSPDYPLWTACATLAGGHPVHYLCDEQADWYPDLEDMESKITSATKALVIINPNNPTGSVYPREVLEGIVEVARRHQLMIFADEIYDRLCMDGYEHVSIASLAPDLPCVTFSGLSKSHMIAGYRIGWMVLSGNQRCMSDFIMGINMLSNMRLCSNVPAQSIVQTALGGHQSVNDYVRPGGRVYEQRNFVYEALSKIDGISVVKPRAAFYIFPKMDVKKFNITDDEQFALDLLHEKKILITRGGGFNWAEPDHFRIVYLPRMEVLKESLEDLADFFDHYRQS
;
A
#
# COMPACT_ATOMS: atom_id res chain seq x y z
N MET A 1 -26.64 -53.90 -20.67
CA MET A 1 -25.96 -52.89 -21.52
C MET A 1 -24.59 -52.69 -20.89
N ALA A 2 -23.51 -52.72 -21.67
CA ALA A 2 -22.16 -52.48 -21.13
C ALA A 2 -22.07 -51.05 -20.66
N GLN A 3 -21.56 -50.83 -19.44
CA GLN A 3 -21.40 -49.50 -18.83
C GLN A 3 -20.36 -48.74 -19.66
N GLU A 4 -20.73 -47.57 -20.20
CA GLU A 4 -19.83 -46.71 -20.97
C GLU A 4 -18.61 -46.35 -20.13
N THR A 5 -17.43 -46.52 -20.74
CA THR A 5 -16.16 -46.22 -20.11
C THR A 5 -15.80 -44.71 -20.25
N PHE A 6 -14.84 -44.23 -19.47
CA PHE A 6 -14.27 -42.89 -19.67
C PHE A 6 -13.82 -42.67 -21.10
N SER A 7 -13.18 -43.65 -21.74
CA SER A 7 -12.70 -43.55 -23.10
C SER A 7 -13.82 -43.46 -24.14
N ASP A 8 -14.96 -44.11 -23.86
CA ASP A 8 -16.14 -44.02 -24.73
C ASP A 8 -16.72 -42.60 -24.69
N ARG A 9 -16.93 -42.05 -23.53
CA ARG A 9 -17.42 -40.70 -23.31
C ARG A 9 -16.43 -39.63 -23.88
N LEU A 10 -15.13 -39.85 -23.69
CA LEU A 10 -14.12 -38.96 -24.27
C LEU A 10 -14.18 -38.96 -25.81
N ARG A 11 -14.31 -40.11 -26.43
CA ARG A 11 -14.47 -40.25 -27.89
C ARG A 11 -15.75 -39.60 -28.39
N GLN A 12 -16.86 -39.81 -27.66
CA GLN A 12 -18.12 -39.16 -27.97
C GLN A 12 -18.02 -37.65 -27.91
N ALA A 13 -17.50 -37.10 -26.82
CA ALA A 13 -17.31 -35.65 -26.68
C ALA A 13 -16.42 -35.03 -27.77
N MET A 14 -15.38 -35.74 -28.18
CA MET A 14 -14.54 -35.33 -29.31
C MET A 14 -15.26 -35.39 -30.64
N SER A 15 -16.07 -36.43 -30.89
CA SER A 15 -16.87 -36.61 -32.10
C SER A 15 -17.97 -35.56 -32.20
N ASP A 16 -18.67 -35.28 -31.11
CA ASP A 16 -19.78 -34.32 -31.08
C ASP A 16 -19.34 -32.89 -31.42
N ARG A 17 -18.04 -32.63 -31.24
CA ARG A 17 -17.42 -31.33 -31.53
C ARG A 17 -16.55 -31.30 -32.80
N ASP A 18 -16.45 -32.42 -33.49
CA ASP A 18 -15.58 -32.60 -34.66
C ASP A 18 -14.12 -32.18 -34.39
N VAL A 19 -13.58 -32.52 -33.23
CA VAL A 19 -12.19 -32.20 -32.81
C VAL A 19 -11.32 -33.45 -32.82
N ARG A 20 -10.10 -33.33 -33.32
CA ARG A 20 -9.09 -34.39 -33.32
C ARG A 20 -8.22 -34.33 -32.08
N GLN A 21 -7.52 -35.43 -31.76
CA GLN A 21 -6.56 -35.45 -30.65
C GLN A 21 -5.51 -34.35 -30.74
N SER A 22 -5.08 -34.00 -31.95
CA SER A 22 -4.13 -32.89 -32.17
C SER A 22 -4.69 -31.52 -31.72
N ASP A 23 -5.99 -31.32 -31.89
CA ASP A 23 -6.65 -30.06 -31.61
C ASP A 23 -6.84 -29.92 -30.08
N VAL A 24 -7.16 -31.02 -29.39
CA VAL A 24 -7.21 -31.09 -27.92
C VAL A 24 -5.84 -30.81 -27.29
N ILE A 25 -4.77 -31.39 -27.87
CA ILE A 25 -3.39 -31.16 -27.41
C ILE A 25 -3.02 -29.67 -27.58
N ARG A 26 -3.32 -29.06 -28.76
CA ARG A 26 -3.06 -27.64 -28.99
C ARG A 26 -3.85 -26.74 -28.03
N ALA A 27 -5.12 -27.03 -27.80
CA ALA A 27 -5.94 -26.29 -26.83
C ALA A 27 -5.41 -26.41 -25.41
N SER A 28 -4.87 -27.59 -25.03
CA SER A 28 -4.26 -27.77 -23.71
C SER A 28 -3.00 -26.92 -23.53
N GLU A 29 -2.19 -26.74 -24.57
CA GLU A 29 -1.03 -25.85 -24.55
C GLU A 29 -1.44 -24.36 -24.36
N MET A 30 -2.48 -23.93 -25.06
CA MET A 30 -3.03 -22.58 -24.92
C MET A 30 -3.60 -22.29 -23.53
N LEU A 31 -4.04 -23.32 -22.82
CA LEU A 31 -4.53 -23.25 -21.43
C LEU A 31 -3.41 -23.46 -20.37
N GLY A 32 -2.15 -23.43 -20.81
CA GLY A 32 -0.98 -23.49 -19.91
C GLY A 32 -0.61 -24.88 -19.40
N LYS A 33 -1.25 -25.96 -19.89
CA LYS A 33 -0.94 -27.33 -19.46
C LYS A 33 -0.80 -28.26 -20.68
N LYS A 34 0.43 -28.59 -21.04
CA LYS A 34 0.74 -29.40 -22.22
C LYS A 34 0.43 -30.88 -22.02
N LEU A 35 -0.55 -31.41 -22.78
CA LEU A 35 -0.79 -32.86 -22.90
C LEU A 35 0.11 -33.47 -23.96
N GLY A 36 0.83 -34.56 -23.60
CA GLY A 36 1.66 -35.30 -24.57
C GLY A 36 0.82 -36.17 -25.53
N LYS A 37 1.29 -36.33 -26.78
CA LYS A 37 0.62 -37.20 -27.80
C LYS A 37 0.40 -38.63 -27.29
N SER A 38 1.39 -39.22 -26.63
CA SER A 38 1.30 -40.57 -26.02
C SER A 38 0.24 -40.61 -24.91
N GLN A 39 0.18 -39.59 -24.08
CA GLN A 39 -0.77 -39.50 -22.99
C GLN A 39 -2.22 -39.36 -23.46
N MET A 40 -2.46 -38.50 -24.45
CA MET A 40 -3.78 -38.34 -25.06
C MET A 40 -4.24 -39.61 -25.76
N SER A 41 -3.35 -40.31 -26.47
CA SER A 41 -3.63 -41.62 -27.12
C SER A 41 -4.00 -42.69 -26.10
N GLN A 42 -3.38 -42.72 -24.93
CA GLN A 42 -3.71 -43.68 -23.86
C GLN A 42 -5.10 -43.40 -23.25
N TYR A 43 -5.50 -42.15 -23.10
CA TYR A 43 -6.84 -41.79 -22.65
C TYR A 43 -7.93 -42.18 -23.64
N VAL A 44 -7.72 -41.88 -24.93
CA VAL A 44 -8.68 -42.21 -26.00
C VAL A 44 -8.79 -43.72 -26.22
N SER A 45 -7.70 -44.49 -26.02
CA SER A 45 -7.70 -45.93 -26.13
C SER A 45 -8.17 -46.68 -24.89
N GLY A 46 -8.44 -45.98 -23.78
CA GLY A 46 -8.88 -46.59 -22.52
C GLY A 46 -7.78 -47.29 -21.72
N LYS A 47 -6.50 -47.14 -22.12
CA LYS A 47 -5.37 -47.77 -21.41
C LYS A 47 -5.12 -47.14 -20.03
N THR A 48 -5.44 -45.88 -19.90
CA THR A 48 -5.34 -45.15 -18.62
C THR A 48 -6.50 -44.16 -18.48
N ILE A 49 -6.92 -43.90 -17.23
CA ILE A 49 -7.88 -42.87 -16.88
C ILE A 49 -7.07 -41.66 -16.36
N PRO A 50 -7.36 -40.44 -16.78
CA PRO A 50 -6.63 -39.27 -16.31
C PRO A 50 -6.90 -38.99 -14.83
N ARG A 51 -5.96 -38.31 -14.18
CA ARG A 51 -6.21 -37.71 -12.86
C ARG A 51 -7.25 -36.60 -13.00
N ARG A 52 -7.93 -36.30 -11.89
CA ARG A 52 -9.03 -35.32 -11.87
C ARG A 52 -8.68 -33.97 -12.49
N ASP A 53 -7.50 -33.46 -12.23
CA ASP A 53 -6.99 -32.20 -12.78
C ASP A 53 -6.82 -32.21 -14.30
N VAL A 54 -6.53 -33.38 -14.91
CA VAL A 54 -6.46 -33.56 -16.37
C VAL A 54 -7.86 -33.81 -16.94
N ALA A 55 -8.73 -34.51 -16.22
CA ALA A 55 -10.12 -34.71 -16.62
C ALA A 55 -10.89 -33.37 -16.65
N GLU A 56 -10.67 -32.49 -15.69
CA GLU A 56 -11.21 -31.12 -15.65
C GLU A 56 -10.71 -30.29 -16.83
N LEU A 57 -9.43 -30.41 -17.21
CA LEU A 57 -8.88 -29.77 -18.39
C LEU A 57 -9.54 -30.28 -19.68
N LEU A 58 -9.68 -31.60 -19.82
CA LEU A 58 -10.34 -32.21 -20.99
C LEU A 58 -11.82 -31.83 -21.08
N ALA A 59 -12.52 -31.85 -19.94
CA ALA A 59 -13.92 -31.44 -19.84
C ALA A 59 -14.08 -29.97 -20.26
N ARG A 60 -13.16 -29.10 -19.85
CA ARG A 60 -13.13 -27.68 -20.24
C ARG A 60 -12.85 -27.48 -21.73
N ILE A 61 -11.92 -28.24 -22.31
CA ILE A 61 -11.58 -28.14 -23.74
C ILE A 61 -12.74 -28.63 -24.60
N LEU A 62 -13.39 -29.71 -24.14
CA LEU A 62 -14.50 -30.36 -24.89
C LEU A 62 -15.86 -29.80 -24.44
N GLU A 63 -15.88 -28.83 -23.53
CA GLU A 63 -17.09 -28.17 -22.98
C GLU A 63 -18.17 -29.19 -22.55
N VAL A 64 -17.76 -30.21 -21.82
CA VAL A 64 -18.63 -31.22 -21.22
C VAL A 64 -18.52 -31.17 -19.71
N ASP A 65 -19.52 -31.72 -19.00
CA ASP A 65 -19.46 -31.83 -17.54
C ASP A 65 -18.38 -32.83 -17.12
N VAL A 66 -17.54 -32.44 -16.16
CA VAL A 66 -16.44 -33.30 -15.69
C VAL A 66 -16.95 -34.54 -14.97
N THR A 67 -18.11 -34.45 -14.28
CA THR A 67 -18.73 -35.60 -13.59
C THR A 67 -19.25 -36.59 -14.60
N TRP A 68 -19.92 -36.11 -15.64
CA TRP A 68 -20.32 -36.96 -16.78
C TRP A 68 -19.13 -37.63 -17.45
N LEU A 69 -18.06 -36.89 -17.70
CA LEU A 69 -16.87 -37.44 -18.35
C LEU A 69 -16.20 -38.55 -17.52
N LEU A 70 -16.19 -38.41 -16.19
CA LEU A 70 -15.56 -39.35 -15.27
C LEU A 70 -16.47 -40.54 -14.91
N ALA A 71 -17.75 -40.30 -14.57
CA ALA A 71 -18.64 -41.30 -13.95
C ALA A 71 -19.86 -41.69 -14.79
N GLY A 72 -20.24 -40.92 -15.83
CA GLY A 72 -21.49 -41.15 -16.57
C GLY A 72 -22.73 -40.73 -15.77
N ASP A 73 -23.92 -40.97 -16.34
CA ASP A 73 -25.21 -40.60 -15.72
C ASP A 73 -25.69 -41.47 -14.56
N ALA A 74 -24.85 -42.34 -14.02
CA ALA A 74 -25.20 -43.32 -12.99
C ALA A 74 -24.70 -42.88 -11.61
N ASP A 75 -25.26 -41.83 -11.04
CA ASP A 75 -25.39 -41.65 -9.56
C ASP A 75 -26.42 -40.56 -9.22
N GLN A 76 -27.71 -40.88 -9.37
CA GLN A 76 -28.78 -40.24 -8.60
C GLN A 76 -29.55 -41.34 -7.85
N GLY A 77 -29.04 -41.60 -6.64
CA GLY A 77 -29.64 -42.54 -5.69
C GLY A 77 -31.05 -42.11 -5.28
N GLU A 78 -31.92 -43.10 -5.28
CA GLU A 78 -33.35 -43.09 -4.94
C GLU A 78 -33.68 -42.38 -3.63
N ALA A 79 -34.67 -41.50 -3.70
CA ALA A 79 -35.52 -41.16 -2.54
C ALA A 79 -36.99 -41.31 -2.95
N SER A 80 -37.65 -42.22 -2.26
CA SER A 80 -39.01 -42.72 -2.33
C SER A 80 -40.11 -41.69 -2.60
N SER A 81 -41.03 -42.12 -3.51
CA SER A 81 -42.35 -41.53 -3.85
C SER A 81 -43.37 -41.69 -2.74
N PRO A 82 -44.47 -40.85 -2.83
CA PRO A 82 -45.77 -41.49 -3.11
C PRO A 82 -46.51 -40.92 -4.35
N ARG A 83 -47.21 -41.83 -4.99
CA ARG A 83 -48.03 -41.62 -6.19
C ARG A 83 -49.15 -40.62 -5.94
N ASN A 84 -49.34 -39.72 -6.92
CA ASN A 84 -50.69 -39.22 -7.20
C ASN A 84 -50.87 -39.00 -8.70
N ASP A 85 -51.88 -39.66 -9.25
CA ASP A 85 -52.25 -39.60 -10.66
C ASP A 85 -52.90 -38.25 -11.01
N SER A 86 -52.28 -37.49 -11.88
CA SER A 86 -52.92 -36.52 -12.74
C SER A 86 -52.08 -36.26 -13.98
N LYS A 87 -52.70 -36.35 -15.16
CA LYS A 87 -52.06 -36.17 -16.48
C LYS A 87 -51.36 -34.84 -16.55
N PRO A 88 -50.13 -34.77 -17.10
CA PRO A 88 -49.44 -33.53 -17.32
C PRO A 88 -49.91 -32.87 -18.62
N GLU A 89 -50.36 -31.59 -18.50
CA GLU A 89 -50.38 -30.66 -19.64
C GLU A 89 -48.96 -30.37 -20.12
N PRO A 90 -48.71 -30.05 -21.41
CA PRO A 90 -47.39 -29.80 -21.92
C PRO A 90 -46.90 -28.45 -21.40
N HIS A 91 -45.92 -28.47 -20.50
CA HIS A 91 -45.19 -27.28 -20.12
C HIS A 91 -44.39 -26.73 -21.32
N PRO A 92 -44.44 -25.42 -21.58
CA PRO A 92 -43.61 -24.81 -22.60
C PRO A 92 -42.15 -24.98 -22.20
N SER A 93 -41.38 -25.64 -23.08
CA SER A 93 -39.93 -25.74 -22.98
C SER A 93 -39.36 -24.33 -22.79
N ALA A 94 -38.95 -24.01 -21.59
CA ALA A 94 -38.12 -22.85 -21.36
C ALA A 94 -36.75 -23.11 -22.09
N GLN A 95 -36.66 -22.55 -23.28
CA GLN A 95 -35.34 -22.38 -23.92
C GLN A 95 -34.54 -21.47 -22.99
N ILE A 96 -33.69 -22.08 -22.17
CA ILE A 96 -32.63 -21.33 -21.51
C ILE A 96 -31.72 -20.85 -22.63
N ALA A 97 -31.93 -19.62 -23.07
CA ALA A 97 -31.00 -18.92 -23.94
C ALA A 97 -29.65 -18.92 -23.20
N ARG A 98 -28.72 -19.78 -23.61
CA ARG A 98 -27.35 -19.73 -23.13
C ARG A 98 -26.77 -18.39 -23.56
N SER A 99 -26.71 -17.46 -22.63
CA SER A 99 -25.97 -16.21 -22.82
C SER A 99 -24.50 -16.61 -23.07
N THR A 100 -24.03 -16.39 -24.29
CA THR A 100 -22.64 -16.61 -24.71
C THR A 100 -21.72 -15.51 -24.17
N THR A 101 -22.25 -14.53 -23.47
CA THR A 101 -21.46 -13.49 -22.80
C THR A 101 -20.90 -14.03 -21.50
N MET A 102 -19.58 -14.08 -21.41
CA MET A 102 -18.90 -14.39 -20.14
C MET A 102 -19.32 -13.39 -19.06
N ARG A 103 -19.51 -13.89 -17.83
CA ARG A 103 -19.78 -13.03 -16.68
C ARG A 103 -18.60 -12.09 -16.45
N THR A 104 -18.85 -10.80 -16.39
CA THR A 104 -17.87 -9.80 -15.98
C THR A 104 -17.68 -9.82 -14.46
N PHE A 105 -16.43 -9.72 -14.03
CA PHE A 105 -16.08 -9.60 -12.61
C PHE A 105 -15.66 -8.15 -12.34
N SER A 106 -16.47 -7.45 -11.57
CA SER A 106 -16.15 -6.09 -11.11
C SER A 106 -15.24 -6.15 -9.88
N LYS A 107 -14.45 -5.09 -9.65
CA LYS A 107 -13.75 -4.91 -8.38
C LYS A 107 -14.73 -4.87 -7.20
N SER A 108 -14.25 -5.16 -5.97
CA SER A 108 -15.08 -5.03 -4.78
C SER A 108 -15.53 -3.57 -4.60
N THR A 109 -16.77 -3.35 -4.20
CA THR A 109 -17.31 -2.02 -3.89
C THR A 109 -16.60 -1.32 -2.73
N LYS A 110 -15.93 -2.07 -1.86
CA LYS A 110 -15.02 -1.49 -0.84
C LYS A 110 -13.91 -0.63 -1.43
N LEU A 111 -13.55 -0.84 -2.69
CA LEU A 111 -12.50 -0.11 -3.40
C LEU A 111 -13.03 1.15 -4.13
N ASP A 112 -14.33 1.39 -4.14
CA ASP A 112 -14.89 2.52 -4.88
C ASP A 112 -14.55 3.88 -4.25
N ASN A 113 -14.38 3.90 -2.92
CA ASN A 113 -14.05 5.11 -2.16
C ASN A 113 -12.61 5.09 -1.61
N VAL A 114 -11.75 4.21 -2.12
CA VAL A 114 -10.34 4.18 -1.73
C VAL A 114 -9.54 5.08 -2.66
N LEU A 115 -9.25 6.29 -2.19
CA LEU A 115 -8.35 7.22 -2.87
C LEU A 115 -6.90 6.85 -2.54
N TYR A 116 -6.12 6.50 -3.56
CA TYR A 116 -4.68 6.27 -3.44
C TYR A 116 -3.98 6.79 -4.70
N ASP A 117 -4.09 8.10 -4.91
CA ASP A 117 -3.67 8.81 -6.11
C ASP A 117 -2.14 8.91 -6.31
N VAL A 118 -1.35 8.37 -5.39
CA VAL A 118 0.09 8.16 -5.64
C VAL A 118 0.31 7.28 -6.89
N ARG A 119 -0.78 6.66 -7.41
CA ARG A 119 -0.86 5.86 -8.65
C ARG A 119 -2.19 6.11 -9.39
N GLY A 120 -2.59 7.36 -9.52
CA GLY A 120 -3.82 7.75 -10.21
C GLY A 120 -3.62 8.04 -11.70
N PRO A 121 -4.64 8.66 -12.35
CA PRO A 121 -4.65 8.91 -13.80
C PRO A 121 -3.40 9.66 -14.32
N VAL A 122 -2.84 10.57 -13.55
CA VAL A 122 -1.61 11.30 -13.92
C VAL A 122 -0.40 10.37 -14.04
N VAL A 123 -0.31 9.35 -13.17
CA VAL A 123 0.78 8.36 -13.22
C VAL A 123 0.59 7.39 -14.38
N ASP A 124 -0.66 7.02 -14.68
CA ASP A 124 -1.00 6.15 -15.82
C ASP A 124 -0.67 6.87 -17.14
N GLU A 125 -0.98 8.16 -17.24
CA GLU A 125 -0.62 8.99 -18.40
C GLU A 125 0.90 9.14 -18.54
N ALA A 126 1.62 9.36 -17.44
CA ALA A 126 3.07 9.39 -17.48
C ALA A 126 3.68 8.07 -17.96
N ALA A 127 3.11 6.93 -17.54
CA ALA A 127 3.54 5.60 -18.03
C ALA A 127 3.26 5.44 -19.52
N ARG A 128 2.08 5.87 -20.01
CA ARG A 128 1.75 5.85 -21.44
C ARG A 128 2.76 6.67 -22.28
N MET A 129 3.11 7.87 -21.79
CA MET A 129 4.10 8.74 -22.46
C MET A 129 5.51 8.09 -22.48
N GLU A 130 5.90 7.42 -21.39
CA GLU A 130 7.16 6.68 -21.32
C GLU A 130 7.18 5.51 -22.33
N ASP A 131 6.07 4.78 -22.49
CA ASP A 131 5.93 3.70 -23.49
C ASP A 131 6.03 4.25 -24.93
N GLU A 132 5.67 5.51 -25.15
CA GLU A 132 5.84 6.23 -26.42
C GLU A 132 7.26 6.80 -26.63
N GLY A 133 8.14 6.63 -25.62
CA GLY A 133 9.55 7.01 -25.71
C GLY A 133 9.90 8.38 -25.09
N GLU A 134 8.95 9.02 -24.43
CA GLU A 134 9.18 10.28 -23.71
C GLU A 134 9.98 10.06 -22.43
N ARG A 135 10.75 11.05 -22.02
CA ARG A 135 11.48 11.03 -20.75
C ARG A 135 10.72 11.87 -19.72
N ILE A 136 10.22 11.23 -18.71
CA ILE A 136 9.46 11.89 -17.62
C ILE A 136 10.36 12.06 -16.40
N LEU A 137 10.46 13.31 -15.91
CA LEU A 137 11.09 13.58 -14.63
C LEU A 137 10.11 13.30 -13.49
N LYS A 138 10.40 12.26 -12.70
CA LYS A 138 9.51 11.80 -11.61
C LYS A 138 9.83 12.51 -10.31
N LEU A 139 9.07 13.55 -9.97
CA LEU A 139 9.13 14.26 -8.69
C LEU A 139 8.01 13.87 -7.72
N ASN A 140 7.24 12.83 -8.05
CA ASN A 140 6.05 12.41 -7.34
C ASN A 140 6.30 11.44 -6.18
N ILE A 141 7.39 10.65 -6.17
CA ILE A 141 7.62 9.59 -5.19
C ILE A 141 8.92 9.81 -4.43
N GLY A 142 8.84 9.77 -3.09
CA GLY A 142 10.00 9.77 -2.19
C GLY A 142 10.75 8.45 -2.20
N ASN A 143 11.37 8.11 -3.33
CA ASN A 143 12.20 6.93 -3.52
C ASN A 143 13.66 7.38 -3.79
N PRO A 144 14.56 7.34 -2.79
CA PRO A 144 15.90 7.91 -2.92
C PRO A 144 16.83 7.15 -3.88
N ALA A 145 16.65 5.83 -4.02
CA ALA A 145 17.59 4.98 -4.76
C ALA A 145 17.78 5.36 -6.24
N PRO A 146 16.71 5.65 -7.03
CA PRO A 146 16.86 6.10 -8.42
C PRO A 146 17.66 7.40 -8.58
N PHE A 147 17.70 8.22 -7.54
CA PHE A 147 18.46 9.49 -7.53
C PHE A 147 19.90 9.33 -7.03
N GLY A 148 20.37 8.09 -6.86
CA GLY A 148 21.74 7.79 -6.51
C GLY A 148 22.07 7.89 -5.01
N PHE A 149 21.04 7.92 -4.15
CA PHE A 149 21.23 7.69 -2.72
C PHE A 149 21.49 6.20 -2.46
N ARG A 150 22.40 5.93 -1.56
CA ARG A 150 22.82 4.54 -1.27
C ARG A 150 22.68 4.26 0.21
N THR A 151 22.34 3.01 0.52
CA THR A 151 22.42 2.50 1.89
C THR A 151 23.88 2.30 2.29
N PRO A 152 24.22 2.33 3.59
CA PRO A 152 25.56 2.01 4.06
C PRO A 152 26.05 0.62 3.57
N ASP A 153 27.30 0.53 3.14
CA ASP A 153 27.89 -0.70 2.59
C ASP A 153 27.87 -1.85 3.60
N GLU A 154 28.00 -1.56 4.89
CA GLU A 154 27.91 -2.53 5.98
C GLU A 154 26.56 -3.25 6.01
N VAL A 155 25.45 -2.55 5.73
CA VAL A 155 24.11 -3.14 5.67
C VAL A 155 24.00 -4.09 4.48
N ILE A 156 24.56 -3.71 3.32
CA ILE A 156 24.58 -4.56 2.12
C ILE A 156 25.42 -5.81 2.38
N LYS A 157 26.61 -5.62 2.99
CA LYS A 157 27.52 -6.71 3.32
C LYS A 157 26.89 -7.70 4.30
N ASP A 158 26.26 -7.20 5.34
CA ASP A 158 25.58 -8.01 6.35
C ASP A 158 24.43 -8.82 5.72
N MET A 159 23.57 -8.21 4.92
CA MET A 159 22.51 -8.93 4.21
C MET A 159 23.07 -10.08 3.36
N ARG A 160 24.13 -9.82 2.58
CA ARG A 160 24.75 -10.85 1.75
C ARG A 160 25.31 -12.01 2.55
N GLN A 161 25.84 -11.74 3.75
CA GLN A 161 26.39 -12.77 4.65
C GLN A 161 25.29 -13.60 5.30
N GLN A 162 24.15 -13.00 5.63
CA GLN A 162 23.05 -13.67 6.32
C GLN A 162 22.04 -14.36 5.39
N LEU A 163 22.06 -14.11 4.07
CA LEU A 163 21.13 -14.71 3.11
C LEU A 163 20.99 -16.23 3.23
N PRO A 164 22.07 -17.03 3.40
CA PRO A 164 21.96 -18.48 3.56
C PRO A 164 21.14 -18.92 4.78
N ASP A 165 21.06 -18.08 5.82
CA ASP A 165 20.33 -18.38 7.06
C ASP A 165 18.89 -17.83 7.04
N CYS A 166 18.46 -17.24 5.91
CA CYS A 166 17.17 -16.59 5.78
C CYS A 166 16.12 -17.41 4.99
N GLU A 167 16.39 -18.69 4.69
CA GLU A 167 15.53 -19.54 3.84
C GLU A 167 14.22 -19.94 4.55
N GLY A 168 14.24 -20.04 5.88
CA GLY A 168 13.09 -20.48 6.67
C GLY A 168 12.17 -19.35 7.13
N TYR A 169 10.95 -19.70 7.53
CA TYR A 169 10.07 -18.75 8.20
C TYR A 169 10.65 -18.32 9.56
N SER A 170 10.51 -17.05 9.90
CA SER A 170 10.80 -16.56 11.24
C SER A 170 9.56 -16.54 12.14
N ASN A 171 9.74 -16.13 13.39
CA ASN A 171 8.60 -15.84 14.27
C ASN A 171 7.71 -14.75 13.63
N SER A 172 6.40 -14.87 13.78
CA SER A 172 5.42 -13.95 13.18
C SER A 172 5.58 -12.50 13.60
N ARG A 173 6.09 -12.25 14.81
CA ARG A 173 6.43 -10.91 15.30
C ARG A 173 7.75 -10.40 14.75
N GLY A 174 8.61 -11.26 14.24
CA GLY A 174 9.92 -10.94 13.68
C GLY A 174 11.08 -11.65 14.39
N LEU A 175 12.26 -11.61 13.75
CA LEU A 175 13.50 -12.15 14.29
C LEU A 175 13.83 -11.53 15.65
N PHE A 176 14.41 -12.34 16.54
CA PHE A 176 14.82 -11.87 17.87
C PHE A 176 15.83 -10.71 17.78
N SER A 177 16.84 -10.82 16.93
CA SER A 177 17.87 -9.79 16.73
C SER A 177 17.26 -8.47 16.27
N ALA A 178 16.33 -8.50 15.30
CA ALA A 178 15.63 -7.33 14.82
C ALA A 178 14.81 -6.67 15.92
N ARG A 179 13.96 -7.43 16.61
CA ARG A 179 13.13 -6.91 17.71
C ARG A 179 13.96 -6.37 18.87
N LYS A 180 15.10 -7.00 19.18
CA LYS A 180 16.00 -6.52 20.22
C LYS A 180 16.61 -5.17 19.86
N ALA A 181 17.06 -5.00 18.61
CA ALA A 181 17.60 -3.74 18.12
C ALA A 181 16.52 -2.64 18.10
N ILE A 182 15.30 -2.97 17.65
CA ILE A 182 14.16 -2.05 17.67
C ILE A 182 13.80 -1.65 19.11
N MET A 183 13.81 -2.59 20.05
CA MET A 183 13.56 -2.29 21.47
C MET A 183 14.57 -1.26 22.01
N GLN A 184 15.86 -1.49 21.76
CA GLN A 184 16.91 -0.57 22.19
C GLN A 184 16.76 0.83 21.54
N TYR A 185 16.46 0.87 20.25
CA TYR A 185 16.20 2.10 19.52
C TYR A 185 15.00 2.86 20.12
N SER A 186 13.91 2.16 20.42
CA SER A 186 12.71 2.74 21.03
C SER A 186 12.98 3.26 22.46
N GLN A 187 13.81 2.56 23.22
CA GLN A 187 14.24 3.01 24.57
C GLN A 187 15.05 4.31 24.50
N ILE A 188 15.97 4.43 23.51
CA ILE A 188 16.73 5.67 23.29
C ILE A 188 15.79 6.84 22.95
N LYS A 189 14.72 6.58 22.19
CA LYS A 189 13.68 7.58 21.88
C LYS A 189 12.75 7.89 23.07
N GLY A 190 12.91 7.22 24.21
CA GLY A 190 12.12 7.45 25.43
C GLY A 190 10.72 6.83 25.41
N LEU A 191 10.43 5.86 24.52
CA LEU A 191 9.13 5.19 24.52
C LEU A 191 8.92 4.46 25.85
N PRO A 192 7.75 4.62 26.51
CA PRO A 192 7.48 4.00 27.79
C PRO A 192 7.09 2.52 27.66
N ASN A 193 7.46 1.70 28.62
CA ASN A 193 6.99 0.31 28.76
C ASN A 193 7.24 -0.59 27.55
N VAL A 194 8.32 -0.34 26.78
CA VAL A 194 8.64 -1.15 25.59
C VAL A 194 9.02 -2.56 26.00
N GLN A 195 8.31 -3.56 25.45
CA GLN A 195 8.54 -4.99 25.67
C GLN A 195 8.77 -5.70 24.33
N MET A 196 9.61 -6.73 24.32
CA MET A 196 9.93 -7.52 23.14
C MET A 196 8.69 -8.16 22.49
N GLU A 197 7.73 -8.54 23.32
CA GLU A 197 6.47 -9.20 22.92
C GLU A 197 5.54 -8.25 22.17
N HIS A 198 5.74 -6.96 22.29
CA HIS A 198 4.92 -5.90 21.71
C HIS A 198 5.62 -5.17 20.56
N ILE A 199 6.63 -5.82 19.97
CA ILE A 199 7.33 -5.36 18.76
C ILE A 199 7.05 -6.30 17.60
N TYR A 200 6.61 -5.73 16.48
CA TYR A 200 6.28 -6.47 15.26
C TYR A 200 7.02 -5.87 14.07
N THR A 201 7.70 -6.73 13.31
CA THR A 201 8.28 -6.35 12.01
C THR A 201 7.26 -6.54 10.89
N GLY A 202 7.35 -5.75 9.83
CA GLY A 202 6.46 -5.82 8.68
C GLY A 202 7.19 -5.63 7.35
N ASN A 203 6.52 -6.00 6.26
CA ASN A 203 7.00 -5.74 4.90
C ASN A 203 6.87 -4.24 4.54
N GLY A 204 7.59 -3.41 5.30
CA GLY A 204 7.44 -1.97 5.39
C GLY A 204 6.32 -1.58 6.37
N VAL A 205 6.28 -0.30 6.72
CA VAL A 205 5.22 0.28 7.57
C VAL A 205 3.83 0.08 6.95
N SER A 206 3.73 0.06 5.63
CA SER A 206 2.45 -0.10 4.92
C SER A 206 1.68 -1.38 5.31
N GLU A 207 2.36 -2.51 5.47
CA GLU A 207 1.71 -3.74 5.95
C GLU A 207 1.22 -3.59 7.39
N LEU A 208 2.00 -2.95 8.24
CA LEU A 208 1.68 -2.78 9.65
C LEU A 208 0.50 -1.82 9.86
N ILE A 209 0.38 -0.78 9.06
CA ILE A 209 -0.81 0.10 9.03
C ILE A 209 -2.05 -0.73 8.67
N GLN A 210 -1.97 -1.53 7.61
CA GLN A 210 -3.08 -2.39 7.20
C GLN A 210 -3.48 -3.40 8.29
N LEU A 211 -2.51 -4.05 8.94
CA LEU A 211 -2.78 -4.95 10.06
C LEU A 211 -3.43 -4.22 11.23
N SER A 212 -2.96 -3.01 11.56
CA SER A 212 -3.46 -2.21 12.67
C SER A 212 -4.91 -1.76 12.44
N MET A 213 -5.23 -1.27 11.25
CA MET A 213 -6.60 -0.87 10.92
C MET A 213 -7.56 -2.06 10.95
N ASN A 214 -7.16 -3.21 10.39
CA ASN A 214 -7.97 -4.42 10.43
C ASN A 214 -8.11 -5.03 11.86
N ALA A 215 -7.20 -4.74 12.77
CA ALA A 215 -7.28 -5.21 14.16
C ALA A 215 -8.12 -4.30 15.07
N LEU A 216 -8.33 -3.04 14.67
CA LEU A 216 -9.00 -2.04 15.50
C LEU A 216 -10.41 -1.68 15.05
N LEU A 217 -10.62 -1.55 13.73
CA LEU A 217 -11.80 -0.90 13.17
C LEU A 217 -12.86 -1.90 12.72
N ASP A 218 -14.09 -1.64 13.14
CA ASP A 218 -15.32 -2.24 12.64
C ASP A 218 -16.14 -1.21 11.82
N ASN A 219 -17.20 -1.67 11.19
CA ASN A 219 -18.11 -0.78 10.46
C ASN A 219 -18.76 0.25 11.41
N GLY A 220 -18.56 1.52 11.12
CA GLY A 220 -19.08 2.64 11.89
C GLY A 220 -18.10 3.22 12.91
N ASP A 221 -16.94 2.61 13.12
CA ASP A 221 -15.87 3.22 13.92
C ASP A 221 -15.21 4.36 13.16
N GLU A 222 -14.77 5.37 13.89
CA GLU A 222 -14.06 6.52 13.33
C GLU A 222 -12.59 6.54 13.77
N ILE A 223 -11.76 7.08 12.90
CA ILE A 223 -10.35 7.36 13.18
C ILE A 223 -9.98 8.74 12.66
N LEU A 224 -9.37 9.57 13.51
CA LEU A 224 -8.86 10.87 13.12
C LEU A 224 -7.53 10.74 12.37
N ILE A 225 -7.43 11.38 11.20
CA ILE A 225 -6.26 11.36 10.33
C ILE A 225 -5.93 12.81 9.96
N PRO A 226 -4.64 13.23 9.87
CA PRO A 226 -4.32 14.59 9.45
C PRO A 226 -4.77 14.88 8.01
N SER A 227 -5.04 16.15 7.70
CA SER A 227 -5.13 16.65 6.33
C SER A 227 -4.23 17.88 6.21
N PRO A 228 -3.20 17.82 5.31
CA PRO A 228 -2.89 16.72 4.39
C PRO A 228 -2.24 15.51 5.09
N ASP A 229 -2.44 14.31 4.52
CA ASP A 229 -1.93 13.05 5.06
C ASP A 229 -1.15 12.21 4.04
N TYR A 230 -0.53 11.13 4.51
CA TYR A 230 -0.11 10.04 3.65
C TYR A 230 -1.32 9.11 3.39
N PRO A 231 -1.87 9.08 2.15
CA PRO A 231 -3.22 8.56 1.88
C PRO A 231 -3.42 7.08 2.21
N LEU A 232 -2.34 6.34 2.49
CA LEU A 232 -2.43 4.94 2.91
C LEU A 232 -3.22 4.77 4.22
N TRP A 233 -3.14 5.73 5.15
CA TRP A 233 -3.90 5.69 6.39
C TRP A 233 -5.39 5.71 6.13
N THR A 234 -5.85 6.68 5.32
CA THR A 234 -7.24 6.79 4.87
C THR A 234 -7.70 5.55 4.12
N ALA A 235 -6.90 5.06 3.17
CA ALA A 235 -7.22 3.86 2.40
C ALA A 235 -7.36 2.61 3.28
N CYS A 236 -6.42 2.39 4.21
CA CYS A 236 -6.47 1.24 5.10
C CYS A 236 -7.62 1.30 6.10
N ALA A 237 -7.95 2.49 6.64
CA ALA A 237 -9.11 2.69 7.51
C ALA A 237 -10.42 2.36 6.78
N THR A 238 -10.60 2.89 5.56
CA THR A 238 -11.78 2.60 4.71
C THR A 238 -11.89 1.12 4.38
N LEU A 239 -10.80 0.46 4.01
CA LEU A 239 -10.79 -0.97 3.68
C LEU A 239 -11.10 -1.86 4.88
N ALA A 240 -10.73 -1.43 6.08
CA ALA A 240 -11.06 -2.11 7.34
C ALA A 240 -12.53 -1.93 7.76
N GLY A 241 -13.28 -1.04 7.09
CA GLY A 241 -14.68 -0.74 7.38
C GLY A 241 -14.87 0.50 8.27
N GLY A 242 -13.79 1.13 8.71
CA GLY A 242 -13.82 2.36 9.49
C GLY A 242 -14.09 3.60 8.63
N HIS A 243 -14.42 4.68 9.29
CA HIS A 243 -14.63 6.00 8.69
C HIS A 243 -13.46 6.94 9.04
N PRO A 244 -12.59 7.29 8.07
CA PRO A 244 -11.55 8.29 8.29
C PRO A 244 -12.16 9.68 8.40
N VAL A 245 -11.82 10.39 9.47
CA VAL A 245 -12.21 11.79 9.73
C VAL A 245 -10.95 12.64 9.74
N HIS A 246 -10.86 13.59 8.81
CA HIS A 246 -9.65 14.39 8.63
C HIS A 246 -9.68 15.64 9.50
N TYR A 247 -8.64 15.83 10.33
CA TYR A 247 -8.40 17.09 11.04
C TYR A 247 -7.41 17.96 10.28
N LEU A 248 -7.55 19.27 10.40
CA LEU A 248 -6.74 20.24 9.69
C LEU A 248 -5.31 20.33 10.27
N CYS A 249 -4.31 20.31 9.38
CA CYS A 249 -2.99 20.85 9.66
C CYS A 249 -2.91 22.24 9.01
N ASP A 250 -2.70 23.28 9.81
CA ASP A 250 -2.80 24.66 9.36
C ASP A 250 -1.50 25.13 8.68
N GLU A 251 -1.59 25.47 7.39
CA GLU A 251 -0.47 26.02 6.62
C GLU A 251 0.11 27.29 7.26
N GLN A 252 -0.74 28.15 7.83
CA GLN A 252 -0.31 29.41 8.43
C GLN A 252 0.39 29.20 9.79
N ALA A 253 0.26 28.02 10.37
CA ALA A 253 0.93 27.58 11.59
C ALA A 253 1.99 26.49 11.28
N ASP A 254 2.80 26.65 10.21
CA ASP A 254 3.85 25.70 9.83
C ASP A 254 3.35 24.25 9.62
N TRP A 255 2.11 24.08 9.19
CA TRP A 255 1.44 22.78 9.03
C TRP A 255 1.25 22.00 10.34
N TYR A 256 1.16 22.67 11.49
CA TYR A 256 0.85 22.01 12.73
C TYR A 256 -0.63 21.64 12.81
N PRO A 257 -0.98 20.53 13.45
CA PRO A 257 -2.38 20.16 13.72
C PRO A 257 -3.13 21.27 14.45
N ASP A 258 -4.30 21.63 13.93
CA ASP A 258 -5.26 22.49 14.61
C ASP A 258 -5.98 21.66 15.68
N LEU A 259 -5.68 21.95 16.96
CA LEU A 259 -6.23 21.17 18.07
C LEU A 259 -7.71 21.42 18.31
N GLU A 260 -8.22 22.62 17.98
CA GLU A 260 -9.65 22.94 18.10
C GLU A 260 -10.44 22.20 17.01
N ASP A 261 -9.96 22.21 15.77
CA ASP A 261 -10.53 21.45 14.68
C ASP A 261 -10.50 19.94 14.97
N MET A 262 -9.36 19.43 15.46
CA MET A 262 -9.20 18.02 15.86
C MET A 262 -10.24 17.63 16.90
N GLU A 263 -10.36 18.39 17.97
CA GLU A 263 -11.28 18.08 19.08
C GLU A 263 -12.75 18.18 18.65
N SER A 264 -13.09 19.14 17.78
CA SER A 264 -14.44 19.34 17.25
C SER A 264 -14.96 18.16 16.43
N LYS A 265 -14.07 17.35 15.89
CA LYS A 265 -14.35 16.20 15.03
C LYS A 265 -14.45 14.88 15.76
N ILE A 266 -14.18 14.87 17.08
CA ILE A 266 -14.26 13.65 17.90
C ILE A 266 -15.72 13.35 18.24
N THR A 267 -16.11 12.11 18.03
CA THR A 267 -17.43 11.57 18.39
C THR A 267 -17.29 10.36 19.33
N SER A 268 -18.41 9.80 19.75
CA SER A 268 -18.41 8.55 20.52
C SER A 268 -17.96 7.32 19.72
N ALA A 269 -17.91 7.43 18.38
CA ALA A 269 -17.42 6.39 17.49
C ALA A 269 -15.91 6.47 17.24
N THR A 270 -15.26 7.57 17.63
CA THR A 270 -13.83 7.79 17.41
C THR A 270 -13.02 6.91 18.36
N LYS A 271 -12.23 5.98 17.80
CA LYS A 271 -11.38 5.04 18.57
C LYS A 271 -9.93 5.49 18.68
N ALA A 272 -9.43 6.20 17.71
CA ALA A 272 -8.01 6.51 17.62
C ALA A 272 -7.74 7.79 16.84
N LEU A 273 -6.53 8.31 17.00
CA LEU A 273 -5.98 9.37 16.16
C LEU A 273 -4.64 8.94 15.55
N VAL A 274 -4.40 9.38 14.33
CA VAL A 274 -3.15 9.21 13.60
C VAL A 274 -2.38 10.50 13.63
N ILE A 275 -1.07 10.42 13.89
CA ILE A 275 -0.12 11.50 13.74
C ILE A 275 1.00 11.05 12.82
N ILE A 276 1.37 11.90 11.86
CA ILE A 276 2.48 11.67 10.94
C ILE A 276 3.53 12.74 11.22
N ASN A 277 4.58 12.37 11.96
CA ASN A 277 5.59 13.34 12.39
C ASN A 277 7.01 12.74 12.32
N PRO A 278 7.90 13.28 11.48
CA PRO A 278 7.69 14.38 10.53
C PRO A 278 6.67 14.05 9.44
N ASN A 279 5.97 15.08 8.95
CA ASN A 279 4.82 14.92 8.07
C ASN A 279 5.20 14.68 6.59
N ASN A 280 4.45 13.86 5.93
CA ASN A 280 4.35 13.74 4.48
C ASN A 280 2.90 14.11 4.10
N PRO A 281 2.67 15.19 3.30
CA PRO A 281 3.57 15.76 2.30
C PRO A 281 4.35 17.02 2.70
N THR A 282 4.12 17.62 3.85
CA THR A 282 4.55 19.01 4.15
C THR A 282 6.01 19.11 4.60
N GLY A 283 6.59 18.05 5.15
CA GLY A 283 7.91 18.07 5.78
C GLY A 283 7.94 18.81 7.12
N SER A 284 6.78 19.09 7.72
CA SER A 284 6.67 19.68 9.05
C SER A 284 7.19 18.77 10.14
N VAL A 285 7.77 19.35 11.18
CA VAL A 285 8.20 18.67 12.41
C VAL A 285 7.46 19.33 13.58
N TYR A 286 6.63 18.57 14.27
CA TYR A 286 5.82 19.12 15.33
C TYR A 286 6.65 19.32 16.60
N PRO A 287 6.66 20.54 17.17
CA PRO A 287 7.36 20.82 18.41
C PRO A 287 6.65 20.14 19.60
N ARG A 288 7.39 20.03 20.70
CA ARG A 288 6.92 19.34 21.92
C ARG A 288 5.56 19.87 22.40
N GLU A 289 5.35 21.16 22.37
CA GLU A 289 4.14 21.83 22.85
C GLU A 289 2.89 21.39 22.06
N VAL A 290 3.03 21.26 20.73
CA VAL A 290 1.96 20.75 19.86
C VAL A 290 1.68 19.29 20.16
N LEU A 291 2.74 18.48 20.34
CA LEU A 291 2.59 17.06 20.70
C LEU A 291 1.92 16.87 22.05
N GLU A 292 2.28 17.67 23.05
CA GLU A 292 1.64 17.68 24.38
C GLU A 292 0.15 18.06 24.28
N GLY A 293 -0.20 19.04 23.44
CA GLY A 293 -1.59 19.39 23.14
C GLY A 293 -2.38 18.22 22.54
N ILE A 294 -1.80 17.50 21.57
CA ILE A 294 -2.42 16.32 20.98
C ILE A 294 -2.61 15.20 22.02
N VAL A 295 -1.61 14.98 22.90
CA VAL A 295 -1.70 14.01 23.99
C VAL A 295 -2.84 14.36 24.95
N GLU A 296 -3.04 15.65 25.28
CA GLU A 296 -4.15 16.08 26.11
C GLU A 296 -5.52 15.83 25.45
N VAL A 297 -5.66 16.09 24.14
CA VAL A 297 -6.88 15.73 23.39
C VAL A 297 -7.12 14.23 23.47
N ALA A 298 -6.11 13.42 23.14
CA ALA A 298 -6.22 11.97 23.20
C ALA A 298 -6.59 11.45 24.60
N ARG A 299 -6.05 12.08 25.65
CA ARG A 299 -6.31 11.72 27.06
C ARG A 299 -7.75 12.03 27.46
N ARG A 300 -8.26 13.22 27.11
CA ARG A 300 -9.65 13.61 27.44
C ARG A 300 -10.67 12.67 26.81
N HIS A 301 -10.38 12.22 25.58
CA HIS A 301 -11.30 11.38 24.80
C HIS A 301 -10.93 9.89 24.82
N GLN A 302 -9.90 9.50 25.58
CA GLN A 302 -9.44 8.11 25.75
C GLN A 302 -9.09 7.41 24.42
N LEU A 303 -8.46 8.13 23.51
CA LEU A 303 -8.10 7.65 22.18
C LEU A 303 -6.77 6.90 22.18
N MET A 304 -6.67 5.90 21.31
CA MET A 304 -5.39 5.27 20.95
C MET A 304 -4.62 6.19 20.00
N ILE A 305 -3.30 6.30 20.18
CA ILE A 305 -2.43 7.11 19.31
C ILE A 305 -1.67 6.19 18.34
N PHE A 306 -1.83 6.39 17.05
CA PHE A 306 -1.00 5.83 15.99
C PHE A 306 0.01 6.89 15.52
N ALA A 307 1.31 6.65 15.73
CA ALA A 307 2.37 7.58 15.38
C ALA A 307 3.22 7.02 14.24
N ASP A 308 3.11 7.61 13.05
CA ASP A 308 3.99 7.32 11.91
C ASP A 308 5.24 8.21 12.00
N GLU A 309 6.36 7.61 12.41
CA GLU A 309 7.63 8.28 12.65
C GLU A 309 8.69 7.85 11.62
N ILE A 310 8.29 7.46 10.41
CA ILE A 310 9.20 6.93 9.37
C ILE A 310 10.29 7.94 8.96
N TYR A 311 10.08 9.24 9.20
CA TYR A 311 11.01 10.34 8.87
C TYR A 311 11.78 10.89 10.09
N ASP A 312 11.71 10.23 11.24
CA ASP A 312 12.27 10.69 12.52
C ASP A 312 13.76 11.10 12.47
N ARG A 313 14.54 10.52 11.56
CA ARG A 313 15.97 10.81 11.37
C ARG A 313 16.28 11.82 10.25
N LEU A 314 15.26 12.40 9.65
CA LEU A 314 15.40 13.29 8.50
C LEU A 314 15.12 14.76 8.86
N CYS A 315 15.25 15.12 10.13
CA CYS A 315 15.11 16.50 10.60
C CYS A 315 16.32 17.37 10.19
N MET A 316 16.06 18.63 9.89
CA MET A 316 17.03 19.63 9.43
C MET A 316 16.90 20.92 10.26
N ASP A 317 17.78 21.88 10.05
CA ASP A 317 17.78 23.23 10.69
C ASP A 317 17.81 23.19 12.23
N GLY A 318 18.37 22.13 12.83
CA GLY A 318 18.41 21.97 14.29
C GLY A 318 17.11 21.49 14.92
N TYR A 319 16.10 21.16 14.11
CA TYR A 319 14.90 20.49 14.63
C TYR A 319 15.20 19.05 15.05
N GLU A 320 14.66 18.68 16.21
CA GLU A 320 14.77 17.33 16.74
C GLU A 320 13.39 16.66 16.81
N HIS A 321 13.34 15.41 16.35
CA HIS A 321 12.14 14.62 16.47
C HIS A 321 11.89 14.19 17.91
N VAL A 322 10.70 14.46 18.41
CA VAL A 322 10.18 13.93 19.69
C VAL A 322 9.11 12.88 19.37
N SER A 323 9.29 11.66 19.89
CA SER A 323 8.24 10.65 19.78
C SER A 323 7.07 11.00 20.68
N ILE A 324 5.86 11.08 20.13
CA ILE A 324 4.67 11.40 20.92
C ILE A 324 4.42 10.38 22.04
N ALA A 325 4.77 9.10 21.80
CA ALA A 325 4.65 8.05 22.80
C ALA A 325 5.46 8.34 24.07
N SER A 326 6.58 9.08 23.97
CA SER A 326 7.39 9.48 25.12
C SER A 326 6.67 10.48 26.05
N LEU A 327 5.67 11.18 25.51
CA LEU A 327 4.86 12.18 26.23
C LEU A 327 3.55 11.60 26.79
N ALA A 328 3.21 10.37 26.40
CA ALA A 328 1.93 9.72 26.68
C ALA A 328 2.09 8.34 27.38
N PRO A 329 2.77 8.26 28.55
CA PRO A 329 3.03 6.96 29.18
C PRO A 329 1.77 6.27 29.72
N ASP A 330 0.69 7.00 29.89
CA ASP A 330 -0.62 6.57 30.38
C ASP A 330 -1.60 6.19 29.27
N LEU A 331 -1.30 6.53 28.01
CA LEU A 331 -2.16 6.24 26.86
C LEU A 331 -1.66 5.02 26.04
N PRO A 332 -2.58 4.34 25.34
CA PRO A 332 -2.19 3.33 24.36
C PRO A 332 -1.56 3.98 23.12
N CYS A 333 -0.29 3.64 22.84
CA CYS A 333 0.44 4.17 21.68
C CYS A 333 0.99 3.04 20.80
N VAL A 334 0.86 3.22 19.49
CA VAL A 334 1.49 2.36 18.47
C VAL A 334 2.39 3.24 17.61
N THR A 335 3.69 3.04 17.73
CA THR A 335 4.71 3.82 16.99
C THR A 335 5.24 3.02 15.82
N PHE A 336 5.13 3.57 14.61
CA PHE A 336 5.62 2.98 13.36
C PHE A 336 6.91 3.65 12.92
N SER A 337 7.86 2.85 12.47
CA SER A 337 9.09 3.34 11.85
C SER A 337 9.71 2.24 10.96
N GLY A 338 10.85 2.52 10.34
CA GLY A 338 11.50 1.58 9.43
C GLY A 338 12.77 2.13 8.80
N LEU A 339 13.39 1.32 7.95
CA LEU A 339 14.65 1.67 7.30
C LEU A 339 14.47 2.30 5.90
N SER A 340 13.24 2.35 5.41
CA SER A 340 12.94 2.80 4.03
C SER A 340 13.52 4.19 3.72
N LYS A 341 13.46 5.11 4.68
CA LYS A 341 13.85 6.52 4.50
C LYS A 341 15.18 6.84 5.18
N SER A 342 15.37 6.42 6.41
CA SER A 342 16.60 6.65 7.18
C SER A 342 17.83 5.97 6.59
N HIS A 343 17.66 4.81 5.94
CA HIS A 343 18.75 4.02 5.35
C HIS A 343 18.67 3.92 3.82
N MET A 344 17.78 4.68 3.17
CA MET A 344 17.62 4.71 1.70
C MET A 344 17.28 3.35 1.05
N ILE A 345 16.63 2.45 1.80
CA ILE A 345 16.33 1.06 1.39
C ILE A 345 14.85 0.76 1.29
N ALA A 346 14.08 1.67 0.73
CA ALA A 346 12.64 1.49 0.58
C ALA A 346 12.26 0.16 -0.13
N GLY A 347 13.10 -0.32 -1.05
CA GLY A 347 12.92 -1.57 -1.77
C GLY A 347 13.16 -2.84 -0.94
N TYR A 348 13.86 -2.78 0.20
CA TYR A 348 14.08 -3.94 1.06
C TYR A 348 12.83 -4.33 1.86
N ARG A 349 11.86 -3.42 1.97
CA ARG A 349 10.57 -3.67 2.62
C ARG A 349 10.71 -4.08 4.08
N ILE A 350 11.36 -3.28 4.90
CA ILE A 350 11.44 -3.48 6.35
C ILE A 350 10.93 -2.26 7.12
N GLY A 351 9.96 -2.52 7.98
CA GLY A 351 9.40 -1.59 8.95
C GLY A 351 9.05 -2.35 10.23
N TRP A 352 8.68 -1.62 11.24
CA TRP A 352 8.23 -2.16 12.51
C TRP A 352 7.17 -1.27 13.15
N MET A 353 6.40 -1.86 14.06
CA MET A 353 5.57 -1.14 15.00
C MET A 353 5.91 -1.57 16.43
N VAL A 354 5.80 -0.63 17.35
CA VAL A 354 6.06 -0.80 18.77
C VAL A 354 4.81 -0.35 19.53
N LEU A 355 4.20 -1.27 20.27
CA LEU A 355 3.09 -0.97 21.15
C LEU A 355 3.64 -0.59 22.52
N SER A 356 3.33 0.61 23.01
CA SER A 356 3.90 1.19 24.21
C SER A 356 2.85 1.92 25.06
N GLY A 357 3.25 2.49 26.17
CA GLY A 357 2.35 3.18 27.09
C GLY A 357 1.46 2.23 27.89
N ASN A 358 0.15 2.51 27.94
CA ASN A 358 -0.80 1.69 28.69
C ASN A 358 -1.27 0.46 27.90
N GLN A 359 -0.50 -0.61 27.98
CA GLN A 359 -0.77 -1.85 27.24
C GLN A 359 -1.96 -2.65 27.77
N ARG A 360 -2.45 -2.35 28.98
CA ARG A 360 -3.57 -3.10 29.57
C ARG A 360 -4.89 -2.86 28.85
N CYS A 361 -5.09 -1.64 28.35
CA CYS A 361 -6.30 -1.31 27.58
C CYS A 361 -6.22 -1.78 26.11
N MET A 362 -5.06 -2.30 25.66
CA MET A 362 -4.84 -2.82 24.29
C MET A 362 -4.86 -4.33 24.19
N SER A 363 -5.24 -5.09 25.22
CA SER A 363 -5.09 -6.56 25.23
C SER A 363 -5.74 -7.25 24.04
N ASP A 364 -6.96 -6.86 23.69
CA ASP A 364 -7.70 -7.44 22.58
C ASP A 364 -7.14 -6.98 21.22
N PHE A 365 -6.74 -5.71 21.11
CA PHE A 365 -6.02 -5.21 19.95
C PHE A 365 -4.72 -5.99 19.72
N ILE A 366 -3.93 -6.22 20.78
CA ILE A 366 -2.70 -7.05 20.72
C ILE A 366 -3.01 -8.48 20.26
N MET A 367 -4.12 -9.05 20.75
CA MET A 367 -4.58 -10.37 20.29
C MET A 367 -4.92 -10.36 18.79
N GLY A 368 -5.64 -9.35 18.30
CA GLY A 368 -5.94 -9.14 16.89
C GLY A 368 -4.68 -9.01 16.04
N ILE A 369 -3.71 -8.21 16.45
CA ILE A 369 -2.40 -8.07 15.78
C ILE A 369 -1.65 -9.41 15.74
N ASN A 370 -1.66 -10.19 16.83
CA ASN A 370 -1.05 -11.51 16.85
C ASN A 370 -1.72 -12.47 15.86
N MET A 371 -3.06 -12.47 15.78
CA MET A 371 -3.81 -13.31 14.84
C MET A 371 -3.44 -12.96 13.40
N LEU A 372 -3.50 -11.70 13.03
CA LEU A 372 -3.18 -11.23 11.68
C LEU A 372 -1.70 -11.48 11.33
N SER A 373 -0.79 -11.26 12.27
CA SER A 373 0.64 -11.55 12.09
C SER A 373 0.89 -13.05 11.88
N ASN A 374 0.17 -13.93 12.58
CA ASN A 374 0.25 -15.37 12.41
C ASN A 374 -0.33 -15.82 11.06
N MET A 375 -1.42 -15.22 10.59
CA MET A 375 -2.03 -15.53 9.29
C MET A 375 -1.08 -15.28 8.12
N ARG A 376 -0.25 -14.24 8.18
CA ARG A 376 0.76 -13.95 7.16
C ARG A 376 2.08 -14.72 7.34
N LEU A 377 2.22 -15.54 8.39
CA LEU A 377 3.42 -16.28 8.82
C LEU A 377 4.52 -15.35 9.37
N CYS A 378 5.27 -14.65 8.54
CA CYS A 378 6.29 -13.68 8.97
C CYS A 378 6.50 -12.59 7.90
N SER A 379 7.18 -11.51 8.25
CA SER A 379 7.67 -10.53 7.26
C SER A 379 8.97 -11.04 6.61
N ASN A 380 9.44 -10.31 5.60
CA ASN A 380 10.65 -10.61 4.82
C ASN A 380 11.87 -10.86 5.72
N VAL A 381 12.30 -12.13 5.82
CA VAL A 381 13.39 -12.55 6.72
C VAL A 381 14.74 -11.93 6.35
N PRO A 382 15.16 -11.91 5.06
CA PRO A 382 16.38 -11.20 4.66
C PRO A 382 16.42 -9.74 5.09
N ALA A 383 15.30 -9.03 5.00
CA ALA A 383 15.24 -7.63 5.41
C ALA A 383 15.24 -7.45 6.94
N GLN A 384 14.70 -8.41 7.69
CA GLN A 384 14.77 -8.39 9.15
C GLN A 384 16.21 -8.61 9.66
N SER A 385 16.99 -9.44 8.98
CA SER A 385 18.34 -9.85 9.42
C SER A 385 19.29 -8.65 9.60
N ILE A 386 19.10 -7.61 8.75
CA ILE A 386 19.98 -6.42 8.75
C ILE A 386 19.55 -5.30 9.71
N VAL A 387 18.45 -5.45 10.42
CA VAL A 387 17.92 -4.37 11.29
C VAL A 387 18.92 -4.01 12.41
N GLN A 388 19.57 -5.01 13.00
CA GLN A 388 20.55 -4.79 14.05
C GLN A 388 21.76 -3.99 13.54
N THR A 389 22.30 -4.35 12.38
CA THR A 389 23.42 -3.65 11.75
C THR A 389 23.02 -2.25 11.32
N ALA A 390 21.84 -2.08 10.75
CA ALA A 390 21.36 -0.77 10.34
C ALA A 390 21.17 0.19 11.51
N LEU A 391 20.52 -0.26 12.59
CA LEU A 391 20.26 0.60 13.75
C LEU A 391 21.51 0.85 14.61
N GLY A 392 22.44 -0.12 14.67
CA GLY A 392 23.67 -0.02 15.46
C GLY A 392 24.88 0.54 14.69
N GLY A 393 24.83 0.56 13.37
CA GLY A 393 25.91 1.00 12.50
C GLY A 393 25.95 2.50 12.22
N HIS A 394 26.70 2.88 11.21
CA HIS A 394 26.83 4.27 10.77
C HIS A 394 25.48 4.80 10.24
N GLN A 395 25.07 5.96 10.75
CA GLN A 395 23.82 6.62 10.34
C GLN A 395 24.10 7.63 9.24
N SER A 396 24.29 7.17 8.01
CA SER A 396 24.62 7.99 6.83
C SER A 396 23.59 9.07 6.52
N VAL A 397 22.37 8.89 6.99
CA VAL A 397 21.29 9.92 6.86
C VAL A 397 21.71 11.25 7.49
N ASN A 398 22.47 11.23 8.58
CA ASN A 398 22.98 12.43 9.25
C ASN A 398 23.87 13.27 8.34
N ASP A 399 24.61 12.63 7.42
CA ASP A 399 25.45 13.32 6.45
C ASP A 399 24.64 14.02 5.36
N TYR A 400 23.44 13.54 5.09
CA TYR A 400 22.55 14.13 4.09
C TYR A 400 21.75 15.33 4.61
N VAL A 401 21.38 15.33 5.90
CA VAL A 401 20.45 16.35 6.46
C VAL A 401 21.13 17.49 7.20
N ARG A 402 22.44 17.45 7.42
CA ARG A 402 23.22 18.55 8.01
C ARG A 402 23.57 19.62 6.96
N PRO A 403 23.92 20.86 7.37
CA PRO A 403 24.46 21.87 6.47
C PRO A 403 25.62 21.33 5.62
N GLY A 404 25.57 21.58 4.31
CA GLY A 404 26.48 21.00 3.31
C GLY A 404 26.10 19.57 2.88
N GLY A 405 25.14 18.92 3.51
CA GLY A 405 24.62 17.63 3.10
C GLY A 405 23.68 17.73 1.90
N ARG A 406 23.64 16.69 1.10
CA ARG A 406 22.92 16.71 -0.18
C ARG A 406 21.42 17.00 -0.04
N VAL A 407 20.72 16.38 0.89
CA VAL A 407 19.28 16.61 1.11
C VAL A 407 19.04 18.04 1.62
N TYR A 408 19.89 18.50 2.54
CA TYR A 408 19.83 19.85 3.10
C TYR A 408 19.98 20.94 2.02
N GLU A 409 20.99 20.83 1.17
CA GLU A 409 21.27 21.82 0.11
C GLU A 409 20.18 21.78 -0.97
N GLN A 410 19.74 20.61 -1.36
CA GLN A 410 18.68 20.45 -2.36
C GLN A 410 17.34 21.00 -1.85
N ARG A 411 16.98 20.76 -0.58
CA ARG A 411 15.80 21.34 0.05
C ARG A 411 15.85 22.88 0.03
N ASN A 412 16.97 23.45 0.44
CA ASN A 412 17.13 24.92 0.47
C ASN A 412 17.00 25.51 -0.92
N PHE A 413 17.67 24.92 -1.90
CA PHE A 413 17.60 25.38 -3.29
C PHE A 413 16.16 25.35 -3.82
N VAL A 414 15.44 24.21 -3.64
CA VAL A 414 14.06 24.07 -4.14
C VAL A 414 13.12 25.05 -3.44
N TYR A 415 13.26 25.22 -2.11
CA TYR A 415 12.49 26.21 -1.36
C TYR A 415 12.71 27.64 -1.88
N GLU A 416 13.96 28.05 -2.08
CA GLU A 416 14.31 29.39 -2.58
C GLU A 416 13.84 29.61 -4.02
N ALA A 417 13.93 28.59 -4.87
CA ALA A 417 13.50 28.67 -6.26
C ALA A 417 11.98 28.82 -6.37
N LEU A 418 11.22 27.97 -5.67
CA LEU A 418 9.76 28.03 -5.65
C LEU A 418 9.24 29.36 -5.06
N SER A 419 9.88 29.87 -4.00
CA SER A 419 9.50 31.13 -3.35
C SER A 419 9.68 32.35 -4.25
N LYS A 420 10.39 32.24 -5.39
CA LYS A 420 10.59 33.33 -6.37
C LYS A 420 9.56 33.30 -7.50
N ILE A 421 8.80 32.20 -7.63
CA ILE A 421 7.77 32.09 -8.68
C ILE A 421 6.56 32.89 -8.24
N ASP A 422 6.17 33.87 -9.04
CA ASP A 422 5.01 34.71 -8.76
C ASP A 422 3.71 33.91 -8.78
N GLY A 423 2.94 33.96 -7.70
CA GLY A 423 1.73 33.17 -7.50
C GLY A 423 1.97 31.81 -6.81
N ILE A 424 3.22 31.51 -6.43
CA ILE A 424 3.54 30.32 -5.61
C ILE A 424 3.98 30.78 -4.22
N SER A 425 3.42 30.15 -3.20
CA SER A 425 3.87 30.29 -1.81
C SER A 425 4.22 28.92 -1.24
N VAL A 426 5.11 28.89 -0.26
CA VAL A 426 5.57 27.60 0.29
C VAL A 426 6.08 27.76 1.71
N VAL A 427 5.66 26.85 2.58
CA VAL A 427 6.25 26.68 3.93
C VAL A 427 7.52 25.86 3.80
N LYS A 428 8.62 26.31 4.42
CA LYS A 428 9.90 25.63 4.35
C LYS A 428 9.86 24.29 5.09
N PRO A 429 10.08 23.15 4.40
CA PRO A 429 10.12 21.83 5.07
C PRO A 429 11.25 21.76 6.09
N ARG A 430 10.99 21.15 7.25
CA ARG A 430 11.98 20.94 8.31
C ARG A 430 12.51 19.52 8.35
N ALA A 431 11.90 18.60 7.58
CA ALA A 431 12.29 17.20 7.51
C ALA A 431 11.84 16.54 6.20
N ALA A 432 12.07 15.23 6.10
CA ALA A 432 11.67 14.35 5.01
C ALA A 432 12.35 14.68 3.66
N PHE A 433 11.63 14.45 2.54
CA PHE A 433 12.13 14.62 1.17
C PHE A 433 11.18 15.47 0.32
N TYR A 434 10.20 16.13 0.93
CA TYR A 434 9.03 16.70 0.29
C TYR A 434 8.92 18.20 0.55
N ILE A 435 8.37 18.88 -0.44
CA ILE A 435 7.90 20.25 -0.32
C ILE A 435 6.50 20.32 -0.92
N PHE A 436 5.62 21.11 -0.29
CA PHE A 436 4.19 21.17 -0.59
C PHE A 436 3.76 22.61 -0.88
N PRO A 437 4.10 23.15 -2.09
CA PRO A 437 3.80 24.52 -2.47
C PRO A 437 2.32 24.73 -2.78
N LYS A 438 1.86 25.95 -2.50
CA LYS A 438 0.54 26.48 -2.78
C LYS A 438 0.54 27.34 -4.03
N MET A 439 -0.48 27.18 -4.86
CA MET A 439 -0.74 27.96 -6.05
C MET A 439 -1.80 29.04 -5.78
N ASP A 440 -1.62 30.24 -6.32
CA ASP A 440 -2.70 31.24 -6.36
C ASP A 440 -3.77 30.79 -7.37
N VAL A 441 -4.85 30.20 -6.84
CA VAL A 441 -5.95 29.65 -7.65
C VAL A 441 -6.61 30.69 -8.55
N LYS A 442 -6.63 31.97 -8.15
CA LYS A 442 -7.21 33.06 -8.94
C LYS A 442 -6.30 33.46 -10.09
N LYS A 443 -5.00 33.58 -9.80
CA LYS A 443 -3.99 33.93 -10.81
C LYS A 443 -3.93 32.87 -11.92
N PHE A 444 -3.88 31.59 -11.54
CA PHE A 444 -3.74 30.47 -12.46
C PHE A 444 -5.08 29.86 -12.91
N ASN A 445 -6.21 30.39 -12.43
CA ASN A 445 -7.57 29.89 -12.70
C ASN A 445 -7.73 28.40 -12.35
N ILE A 446 -7.10 27.93 -11.25
CA ILE A 446 -7.13 26.53 -10.85
C ILE A 446 -8.53 26.18 -10.34
N THR A 447 -9.12 25.15 -10.92
CA THR A 447 -10.40 24.56 -10.50
C THR A 447 -10.27 23.06 -10.25
N ASP A 448 -9.22 22.43 -10.80
CA ASP A 448 -8.96 20.99 -10.74
C ASP A 448 -7.44 20.76 -10.67
N ASP A 449 -6.97 20.22 -9.55
CA ASP A 449 -5.55 19.94 -9.33
C ASP A 449 -5.04 18.71 -10.11
N GLU A 450 -5.94 17.80 -10.53
CA GLU A 450 -5.58 16.69 -11.42
C GLU A 450 -5.32 17.18 -12.84
N GLN A 451 -6.18 18.07 -13.35
CA GLN A 451 -5.96 18.69 -14.66
C GLN A 451 -4.68 19.52 -14.67
N PHE A 452 -4.41 20.30 -13.60
CA PHE A 452 -3.15 21.02 -13.46
C PHE A 452 -1.94 20.08 -13.54
N ALA A 453 -1.98 18.94 -12.84
CA ALA A 453 -0.89 17.98 -12.86
C ALA A 453 -0.69 17.32 -14.25
N LEU A 454 -1.79 17.07 -14.98
CA LEU A 454 -1.75 16.58 -16.35
C LEU A 454 -1.19 17.62 -17.32
N ASP A 455 -1.59 18.88 -17.22
CA ASP A 455 -1.10 19.97 -18.07
C ASP A 455 0.41 20.16 -17.90
N LEU A 456 0.90 20.16 -16.64
CA LEU A 456 2.33 20.21 -16.34
C LEU A 456 3.08 19.01 -16.90
N LEU A 457 2.52 17.81 -16.76
CA LEU A 457 3.11 16.58 -17.31
C LEU A 457 3.22 16.63 -18.84
N HIS A 458 2.17 17.06 -19.51
CA HIS A 458 2.17 17.15 -20.98
C HIS A 458 3.13 18.21 -21.50
N GLU A 459 3.19 19.38 -20.87
CA GLU A 459 4.01 20.47 -21.35
C GLU A 459 5.50 20.31 -20.98
N LYS A 460 5.77 20.05 -19.70
CA LYS A 460 7.16 20.05 -19.17
C LYS A 460 7.73 18.65 -18.90
N LYS A 461 6.94 17.57 -19.09
CA LYS A 461 7.37 16.20 -18.81
C LYS A 461 7.77 16.00 -17.33
N ILE A 462 7.16 16.75 -16.42
CA ILE A 462 7.39 16.68 -14.97
C ILE A 462 6.18 16.05 -14.32
N LEU A 463 6.41 14.91 -13.65
CA LEU A 463 5.39 14.20 -12.89
C LEU A 463 5.45 14.60 -11.41
N ILE A 464 4.39 15.22 -10.93
CA ILE A 464 4.18 15.63 -9.54
C ILE A 464 3.06 14.80 -8.88
N THR A 465 2.77 15.08 -7.61
CA THR A 465 1.54 14.60 -6.95
C THR A 465 0.68 15.80 -6.57
N ARG A 466 -0.58 15.79 -6.99
CA ARG A 466 -1.56 16.84 -6.68
C ARG A 466 -1.93 16.86 -5.18
N GLY A 467 -2.45 17.99 -4.68
CA GLY A 467 -2.85 18.16 -3.27
C GLY A 467 -3.96 17.22 -2.85
N GLY A 468 -4.98 17.04 -3.70
CA GLY A 468 -6.08 16.11 -3.47
C GLY A 468 -5.63 14.66 -3.25
N GLY A 469 -4.47 14.25 -3.82
CA GLY A 469 -3.85 12.96 -3.56
C GLY A 469 -3.32 12.75 -2.14
N PHE A 470 -3.36 13.79 -1.30
CA PHE A 470 -3.04 13.77 0.14
C PHE A 470 -4.26 14.12 1.01
N ASN A 471 -5.47 13.93 0.49
CA ASN A 471 -6.72 14.32 1.15
C ASN A 471 -6.79 15.80 1.53
N TRP A 472 -6.07 16.66 0.81
CA TRP A 472 -6.21 18.11 0.90
C TRP A 472 -7.47 18.55 0.14
N ALA A 473 -8.30 19.37 0.76
CA ALA A 473 -9.63 19.68 0.24
C ALA A 473 -9.62 20.68 -0.92
N GLU A 474 -8.63 21.61 -0.92
CA GLU A 474 -8.57 22.68 -1.91
C GLU A 474 -7.64 22.29 -3.07
N PRO A 475 -7.97 22.67 -4.32
CA PRO A 475 -7.16 22.31 -5.49
C PRO A 475 -5.94 23.23 -5.66
N ASP A 476 -5.37 23.71 -4.57
CA ASP A 476 -4.37 24.79 -4.55
C ASP A 476 -2.97 24.33 -4.17
N HIS A 477 -2.74 23.06 -3.93
CA HIS A 477 -1.42 22.52 -3.56
C HIS A 477 -0.96 21.40 -4.47
N PHE A 478 0.36 21.20 -4.50
CA PHE A 478 0.99 20.02 -5.09
C PHE A 478 2.25 19.65 -4.31
N ARG A 479 2.68 18.40 -4.42
CA ARG A 479 3.91 17.93 -3.79
C ARG A 479 4.96 17.57 -4.82
N ILE A 480 6.20 18.00 -4.58
CA ILE A 480 7.39 17.51 -5.27
C ILE A 480 8.45 17.00 -4.28
N VAL A 481 9.33 16.13 -4.76
CA VAL A 481 10.51 15.68 -4.03
C VAL A 481 11.74 16.46 -4.44
N TYR A 482 12.64 16.73 -3.50
CA TYR A 482 13.93 17.38 -3.77
C TYR A 482 15.10 16.36 -3.78
N LEU A 483 14.85 15.15 -4.32
CA LEU A 483 15.80 14.04 -4.39
C LEU A 483 16.71 14.03 -5.64
N PRO A 484 16.30 14.54 -6.82
CA PRO A 484 17.18 14.61 -7.98
C PRO A 484 18.48 15.37 -7.69
N ARG A 485 19.53 15.15 -8.49
CA ARG A 485 20.78 15.92 -8.35
C ARG A 485 20.54 17.40 -8.61
N MET A 486 21.41 18.25 -8.05
CA MET A 486 21.25 19.72 -8.11
C MET A 486 21.11 20.25 -9.53
N GLU A 487 21.82 19.66 -10.49
CA GLU A 487 21.75 20.05 -11.90
C GLU A 487 20.34 19.84 -12.46
N VAL A 488 19.76 18.65 -12.19
CA VAL A 488 18.40 18.29 -12.62
C VAL A 488 17.36 19.15 -11.90
N LEU A 489 17.57 19.46 -10.62
CA LEU A 489 16.65 20.35 -9.88
C LEU A 489 16.68 21.78 -10.43
N LYS A 490 17.84 22.31 -10.83
CA LYS A 490 17.95 23.64 -11.46
C LYS A 490 17.12 23.68 -12.73
N GLU A 491 17.34 22.75 -13.64
CA GLU A 491 16.61 22.64 -14.89
C GLU A 491 15.09 22.51 -14.66
N SER A 492 14.68 21.60 -13.76
CA SER A 492 13.26 21.38 -13.48
C SER A 492 12.57 22.57 -12.81
N LEU A 493 13.27 23.35 -11.96
CA LEU A 493 12.69 24.55 -11.35
C LEU A 493 12.64 25.72 -12.33
N GLU A 494 13.55 25.80 -13.31
CA GLU A 494 13.47 26.74 -14.44
C GLU A 494 12.26 26.38 -15.32
N ASP A 495 12.04 25.10 -15.65
CA ASP A 495 10.86 24.62 -16.39
C ASP A 495 9.55 24.90 -15.65
N LEU A 496 9.52 24.70 -14.32
CA LEU A 496 8.36 25.05 -13.49
C LEU A 496 8.10 26.57 -13.50
N ALA A 497 9.12 27.38 -13.38
CA ALA A 497 8.98 28.85 -13.42
C ALA A 497 8.44 29.30 -14.79
N ASP A 498 8.99 28.78 -15.90
CA ASP A 498 8.52 29.06 -17.25
C ASP A 498 7.05 28.61 -17.46
N PHE A 499 6.68 27.46 -16.92
CA PHE A 499 5.29 26.99 -16.96
C PHE A 499 4.36 27.95 -16.23
N PHE A 500 4.66 28.33 -14.99
CA PHE A 500 3.81 29.23 -14.19
C PHE A 500 3.75 30.67 -14.72
N ASP A 501 4.70 31.10 -15.54
CA ASP A 501 4.70 32.43 -16.13
C ASP A 501 3.52 32.65 -17.10
N HIS A 502 3.09 31.61 -17.78
CA HIS A 502 2.03 31.69 -18.79
C HIS A 502 0.81 30.79 -18.50
N TYR A 503 0.92 29.89 -17.53
CA TYR A 503 -0.14 28.92 -17.27
C TYR A 503 -1.42 29.55 -16.70
N ARG A 504 -2.52 29.17 -17.29
CA ARG A 504 -3.88 29.34 -16.77
C ARG A 504 -4.70 28.13 -17.16
N GLN A 505 -5.32 27.50 -16.17
CA GLN A 505 -6.19 26.36 -16.43
C GLN A 505 -7.39 26.78 -17.27
N SER A 506 -7.68 26.01 -18.32
CA SER A 506 -8.72 26.31 -19.32
C SER A 506 -10.13 25.97 -18.83
#